data_62e0a378bdd21944e2e973d06671ac42
#
_entry.id   62e0a378bdd21944e2e973d06671ac42
#
_cell.length_a   1.000
_cell.length_b   1.000
_cell.length_c   1.000
_cell.angle_alpha   90.00
_cell.angle_beta   90.00
_cell.angle_gamma   90.00
#
_symmetry.space_group_name_H-M   'P 1'
#
loop_
_entity.id
_entity.type
_entity.pdbx_description
1 polymer ?
#
loop_
_entity_poly.entity_id
_entity_poly.type
_entity_poly.pdbx_seq_one_letter_code
_entity_poly.pdbx_strand_id
1 'polypeptide(L)'
;MKIKGAIFDFDGTLFDSMFIWDTAGETYLASIGVAPRPDVNEAVCALSLSQTASYFKSEYDLEMTTAEIEDGINKMVRHFYYDLVQPKPGVREFLDLLQGSGVKMTVATASEHNHVLAALRRCDMEKYFDGILTCAEVGSGKDEP
;
A
#
# COMPACT_ATOMS: atom_id res chain seq x y z
N MET A 1 -31.63 9.57 8.11
CA MET A 1 -31.14 8.99 6.83
C MET A 1 -30.40 7.70 7.14
N LYS A 2 -30.73 6.59 6.48
CA LYS A 2 -30.07 5.29 6.72
C LYS A 2 -28.97 5.09 5.68
N ILE A 3 -27.72 4.93 6.11
CA ILE A 3 -26.61 4.57 5.25
C ILE A 3 -26.83 3.18 4.69
N LYS A 4 -26.75 3.01 3.37
CA LYS A 4 -26.93 1.74 2.68
C LYS A 4 -25.65 1.14 2.16
N GLY A 5 -24.64 1.98 1.91
CA GLY A 5 -23.33 1.57 1.43
C GLY A 5 -22.23 2.49 1.92
N ALA A 6 -21.03 1.96 2.01
CA ALA A 6 -19.81 2.68 2.37
C ALA A 6 -18.65 2.24 1.49
N ILE A 7 -17.84 3.20 1.07
CA ILE A 7 -16.61 2.97 0.33
C ILE A 7 -15.46 3.41 1.22
N PHE A 8 -14.48 2.54 1.39
CA PHE A 8 -13.32 2.78 2.23
C PHE A 8 -12.04 2.84 1.40
N ASP A 9 -11.20 3.79 1.72
CA ASP A 9 -9.80 3.72 1.35
C ASP A 9 -9.08 2.66 2.22
N PHE A 10 -7.99 2.09 1.69
CA PHE A 10 -7.23 1.06 2.39
C PHE A 10 -6.08 1.66 3.19
N ASP A 11 -5.12 2.29 2.48
CA ASP A 11 -3.86 2.77 3.07
C ASP A 11 -4.08 3.98 3.97
N GLY A 12 -3.66 3.88 5.21
CA GLY A 12 -3.83 4.95 6.21
C GLY A 12 -5.26 5.14 6.70
N THR A 13 -6.23 4.41 6.16
CA THR A 13 -7.66 4.44 6.56
C THR A 13 -8.06 3.17 7.29
N LEU A 14 -8.10 2.04 6.60
CA LEU A 14 -8.38 0.73 7.22
C LEU A 14 -7.14 0.12 7.86
N PHE A 15 -5.99 0.25 7.20
CA PHE A 15 -4.73 -0.33 7.63
C PHE A 15 -3.67 0.74 7.91
N ASP A 16 -2.80 0.44 8.87
CA ASP A 16 -1.67 1.29 9.23
C ASP A 16 -0.49 1.02 8.31
N SER A 17 -0.63 1.45 7.06
CA SER A 17 0.29 1.15 5.96
C SER A 17 1.10 2.34 5.45
N MET A 18 0.79 3.56 5.88
CA MET A 18 1.48 4.77 5.37
C MET A 18 2.98 4.75 5.64
N PHE A 19 3.38 4.19 6.74
CA PHE A 19 4.78 4.08 7.13
C PHE A 19 5.67 3.41 6.06
N ILE A 20 5.17 2.38 5.33
CA ILE A 20 5.99 1.74 4.28
C ILE A 20 6.28 2.71 3.12
N TRP A 21 5.32 3.56 2.78
CA TRP A 21 5.47 4.55 1.72
C TRP A 21 6.36 5.72 2.16
N ASP A 22 6.28 6.12 3.43
CA ASP A 22 7.10 7.18 4.00
C ASP A 22 8.56 6.76 4.18
N THR A 23 8.86 5.46 4.30
CA THR A 23 10.19 4.93 4.62
C THR A 23 10.73 3.95 3.57
N ALA A 24 10.05 3.79 2.43
CA ALA A 24 10.39 2.79 1.42
C ALA A 24 11.84 2.93 0.91
N GLY A 25 12.31 4.15 0.71
CA GLY A 25 13.65 4.43 0.21
C GLY A 25 14.74 3.95 1.16
N GLU A 26 14.67 4.39 2.40
CA GLU A 26 15.66 3.99 3.41
C GLU A 26 15.59 2.50 3.74
N THR A 27 14.37 1.95 3.82
CA THR A 27 14.16 0.53 4.12
C THR A 27 14.75 -0.36 3.05
N TYR A 28 14.54 -0.02 1.77
CA TYR A 28 15.10 -0.77 0.67
C TYR A 28 16.62 -0.72 0.65
N LEU A 29 17.23 0.46 0.72
CA LEU A 29 18.69 0.63 0.71
C LEU A 29 19.35 -0.11 1.90
N ALA A 30 18.77 0.01 3.09
CA ALA A 30 19.25 -0.73 4.26
C ALA A 30 19.17 -2.24 4.04
N SER A 31 18.12 -2.74 3.39
CA SER A 31 17.94 -4.17 3.12
C SER A 31 19.02 -4.78 2.21
N ILE A 32 19.62 -3.96 1.34
CA ILE A 32 20.73 -4.34 0.45
C ILE A 32 22.10 -3.95 1.01
N GLY A 33 22.18 -3.52 2.29
CA GLY A 33 23.43 -3.17 2.96
C GLY A 33 24.01 -1.80 2.60
N VAL A 34 23.22 -0.91 2.00
CA VAL A 34 23.61 0.44 1.62
C VAL A 34 23.08 1.43 2.65
N ALA A 35 23.97 2.29 3.16
CA ALA A 35 23.56 3.34 4.11
C ALA A 35 22.76 4.43 3.39
N PRO A 36 21.46 4.63 3.74
CA PRO A 36 20.64 5.66 3.12
C PRO A 36 21.08 7.07 3.57
N ARG A 37 20.96 8.04 2.66
CA ARG A 37 21.10 9.46 3.02
C ARG A 37 19.86 9.90 3.82
N PRO A 38 19.98 10.88 4.74
CA PRO A 38 18.86 11.33 5.57
C PRO A 38 17.63 11.83 4.81
N ASP A 39 17.82 12.33 3.58
CA ASP A 39 16.81 12.91 2.70
C ASP A 39 16.24 11.94 1.65
N VAL A 40 16.65 10.67 1.69
CA VAL A 40 16.31 9.71 0.61
C VAL A 40 14.81 9.52 0.43
N ASN A 41 14.04 9.43 1.51
CA ASN A 41 12.59 9.25 1.41
C ASN A 41 11.91 10.47 0.78
N GLU A 42 12.35 11.68 1.13
CA GLU A 42 11.87 12.92 0.52
C GLU A 42 12.24 13.00 -0.96
N ALA A 43 13.46 12.60 -1.31
CA ALA A 43 13.93 12.60 -2.69
C ALA A 43 13.12 11.68 -3.62
N VAL A 44 12.61 10.56 -3.10
CA VAL A 44 11.88 9.57 -3.91
C VAL A 44 10.36 9.64 -3.77
N CYS A 45 9.81 10.41 -2.85
CA CYS A 45 8.38 10.40 -2.53
C CYS A 45 7.45 10.73 -3.71
N ALA A 46 7.93 11.51 -4.69
CA ALA A 46 7.17 11.89 -5.88
C ALA A 46 7.59 11.12 -7.15
N LEU A 47 8.53 10.19 -7.03
CA LEU A 47 9.04 9.43 -8.16
C LEU A 47 8.22 8.16 -8.41
N SER A 48 8.07 7.78 -9.68
CA SER A 48 7.61 6.45 -10.04
C SER A 48 8.63 5.39 -9.61
N LEU A 49 8.22 4.12 -9.56
CA LEU A 49 9.11 3.01 -9.23
C LEU A 49 10.37 2.98 -10.14
N SER A 50 10.18 3.15 -11.45
CA SER A 50 11.28 3.18 -12.42
C SER A 50 12.22 4.38 -12.23
N GLN A 51 11.66 5.55 -11.91
CA GLN A 51 12.45 6.73 -11.57
C GLN A 51 13.22 6.54 -10.27
N THR A 52 12.60 5.93 -9.26
CA THR A 52 13.25 5.60 -7.99
C THR A 52 14.41 4.62 -8.19
N ALA A 53 14.22 3.58 -9.00
CA ALA A 53 15.28 2.63 -9.32
C ALA A 53 16.45 3.29 -10.04
N SER A 54 16.17 4.19 -10.99
CA SER A 54 17.20 4.96 -11.71
C SER A 54 17.94 5.91 -10.77
N TYR A 55 17.22 6.58 -9.87
CA TYR A 55 17.78 7.44 -8.83
C TYR A 55 18.75 6.66 -7.92
N PHE A 56 18.28 5.51 -7.37
CA PHE A 56 19.14 4.70 -6.51
C PHE A 56 20.38 4.20 -7.22
N LYS A 57 20.23 3.74 -8.47
CA LYS A 57 21.38 3.28 -9.26
C LYS A 57 22.44 4.37 -9.41
N SER A 58 22.04 5.59 -9.75
CA SER A 58 22.98 6.71 -10.00
C SER A 58 23.52 7.32 -8.71
N GLU A 59 22.67 7.58 -7.72
CA GLU A 59 23.04 8.32 -6.51
C GLU A 59 23.82 7.48 -5.49
N TYR A 60 23.62 6.16 -5.52
CA TYR A 60 24.32 5.22 -4.62
C TYR A 60 25.31 4.31 -5.36
N ASP A 61 25.56 4.57 -6.66
CA ASP A 61 26.51 3.84 -7.50
C ASP A 61 26.31 2.31 -7.44
N LEU A 62 25.04 1.89 -7.58
CA LEU A 62 24.69 0.47 -7.47
C LEU A 62 25.07 -0.28 -8.74
N GLU A 63 25.76 -1.41 -8.60
CA GLU A 63 26.07 -2.30 -9.72
C GLU A 63 24.85 -3.02 -10.31
N MET A 64 23.76 -3.13 -9.51
CA MET A 64 22.50 -3.75 -9.93
C MET A 64 21.87 -2.98 -11.11
N THR A 65 21.15 -3.70 -11.95
CA THR A 65 20.30 -3.10 -12.99
C THR A 65 19.08 -2.41 -12.37
N THR A 66 18.49 -1.45 -13.07
CA THR A 66 17.24 -0.82 -12.61
C THR A 66 16.11 -1.83 -12.43
N ALA A 67 16.04 -2.85 -13.29
CA ALA A 67 15.05 -3.92 -13.17
C ALA A 67 15.22 -4.75 -11.89
N GLU A 68 16.45 -5.05 -11.48
CA GLU A 68 16.72 -5.75 -10.20
C GLU A 68 16.37 -4.88 -8.99
N ILE A 69 16.60 -3.58 -9.07
CA ILE A 69 16.21 -2.64 -8.02
C ILE A 69 14.68 -2.54 -7.91
N GLU A 70 13.97 -2.41 -9.03
CA GLU A 70 12.50 -2.40 -9.07
C GLU A 70 11.91 -3.69 -8.47
N ASP A 71 12.44 -4.85 -8.86
CA ASP A 71 12.01 -6.14 -8.32
C ASP A 71 12.26 -6.25 -6.80
N GLY A 72 13.41 -5.75 -6.34
CA GLY A 72 13.73 -5.70 -4.91
C GLY A 72 12.77 -4.81 -4.10
N ILE A 73 12.44 -3.62 -4.61
CA ILE A 73 11.45 -2.73 -3.97
C ILE A 73 10.07 -3.40 -3.96
N ASN A 74 9.63 -3.99 -5.07
CA ASN A 74 8.35 -4.68 -5.16
C ASN A 74 8.26 -5.86 -4.18
N LYS A 75 9.33 -6.64 -4.04
CA LYS A 75 9.39 -7.73 -3.06
C LYS A 75 9.27 -7.23 -1.62
N MET A 76 9.92 -6.13 -1.30
CA MET A 76 9.84 -5.50 0.02
C MET A 76 8.41 -5.02 0.32
N VAL A 77 7.79 -4.30 -0.61
CA VAL A 77 6.40 -3.82 -0.48
C VAL A 77 5.44 -5.00 -0.36
N ARG A 78 5.61 -6.02 -1.20
CA ARG A 78 4.82 -7.25 -1.12
C ARG A 78 4.92 -7.90 0.25
N HIS A 79 6.12 -8.11 0.77
CA HIS A 79 6.34 -8.68 2.10
C HIS A 79 5.60 -7.89 3.18
N PHE A 80 5.62 -6.56 3.11
CA PHE A 80 4.90 -5.71 4.04
C PHE A 80 3.39 -5.99 4.04
N TYR A 81 2.74 -6.02 2.88
CA TYR A 81 1.28 -6.27 2.78
C TYR A 81 0.91 -7.72 3.11
N TYR A 82 1.69 -8.68 2.67
CA TYR A 82 1.39 -10.10 2.84
C TYR A 82 1.63 -10.59 4.28
N ASP A 83 2.61 -10.03 4.97
CA ASP A 83 3.09 -10.60 6.22
C ASP A 83 3.01 -9.68 7.44
N LEU A 84 3.03 -8.35 7.27
CA LEU A 84 3.28 -7.42 8.37
C LEU A 84 2.13 -6.45 8.66
N VAL A 85 1.58 -5.76 7.66
CA VAL A 85 0.64 -4.65 7.86
C VAL A 85 -0.57 -5.04 8.72
N GLN A 86 -0.97 -4.16 9.63
CA GLN A 86 -2.07 -4.40 10.56
C GLN A 86 -3.22 -3.40 10.34
N PRO A 87 -4.47 -3.81 10.62
CA PRO A 87 -5.58 -2.86 10.63
C PRO A 87 -5.39 -1.83 11.75
N LYS A 88 -5.87 -0.63 11.52
CA LYS A 88 -5.87 0.40 12.55
C LYS A 88 -6.77 0.01 13.73
N PRO A 89 -6.44 0.48 14.95
CA PRO A 89 -7.29 0.25 16.12
C PRO A 89 -8.72 0.72 15.89
N GLY A 90 -9.71 -0.08 16.30
CA GLY A 90 -11.13 0.24 16.19
C GLY A 90 -11.76 -0.04 14.82
N VAL A 91 -10.98 -0.39 13.80
CA VAL A 91 -11.52 -0.65 12.45
C VAL A 91 -12.40 -1.87 12.43
N ARG A 92 -12.02 -2.96 13.08
CA ARG A 92 -12.82 -4.20 13.10
C ARG A 92 -14.18 -3.97 13.75
N GLU A 93 -14.19 -3.35 14.91
CA GLU A 93 -15.39 -3.04 15.67
C GLU A 93 -16.33 -2.13 14.87
N PHE A 94 -15.77 -1.18 14.13
CA PHE A 94 -16.54 -0.30 13.26
C PHE A 94 -17.15 -1.06 12.06
N LEU A 95 -16.38 -1.93 11.41
CA LEU A 95 -16.88 -2.76 10.30
C LEU A 95 -17.94 -3.77 10.76
N ASP A 96 -17.79 -4.37 11.95
CA ASP A 96 -18.80 -5.25 12.56
C ASP A 96 -20.12 -4.51 12.77
N LEU A 97 -20.07 -3.28 13.26
CA LEU A 97 -21.25 -2.44 13.48
C LEU A 97 -21.96 -2.11 12.15
N LEU A 98 -21.21 -1.76 11.11
CA LEU A 98 -21.77 -1.48 9.80
C LEU A 98 -22.38 -2.73 9.15
N GLN A 99 -21.69 -3.86 9.23
CA GLN A 99 -22.17 -5.14 8.71
C GLN A 99 -23.44 -5.58 9.44
N GLY A 100 -23.47 -5.48 10.78
CA GLY A 100 -24.65 -5.76 11.60
C GLY A 100 -25.84 -4.83 11.30
N SER A 101 -25.57 -3.64 10.75
CA SER A 101 -26.59 -2.69 10.30
C SER A 101 -27.02 -2.90 8.84
N GLY A 102 -26.48 -3.90 8.15
CA GLY A 102 -26.80 -4.23 6.77
C GLY A 102 -26.21 -3.26 5.73
N VAL A 103 -25.14 -2.56 6.08
CA VAL A 103 -24.43 -1.65 5.17
C VAL A 103 -23.54 -2.46 4.22
N LYS A 104 -23.66 -2.23 2.92
CA LYS A 104 -22.77 -2.79 1.89
C LYS A 104 -21.44 -2.04 1.90
N MET A 105 -20.32 -2.75 1.86
CA MET A 105 -19.00 -2.14 1.98
C MET A 105 -18.09 -2.56 0.84
N THR A 106 -17.31 -1.61 0.33
CA THR A 106 -16.34 -1.81 -0.75
C THR A 106 -15.06 -1.06 -0.42
N VAL A 107 -13.91 -1.61 -0.79
CA VAL A 107 -12.63 -0.92 -0.74
C VAL A 107 -12.37 -0.24 -2.08
N ALA A 108 -11.92 1.02 -2.06
CA ALA A 108 -11.40 1.73 -3.22
C ALA A 108 -9.99 2.24 -2.92
N THR A 109 -8.99 1.77 -3.66
CA THR A 109 -7.57 2.00 -3.36
C THR A 109 -6.73 2.29 -4.60
N ALA A 110 -5.62 3.01 -4.42
CA ALA A 110 -4.58 3.16 -5.43
C ALA A 110 -3.56 1.99 -5.40
N SER A 111 -3.53 1.22 -4.31
CA SER A 111 -2.63 0.07 -4.15
C SER A 111 -3.06 -1.11 -5.01
N GLU A 112 -2.12 -2.03 -5.25
CA GLU A 112 -2.40 -3.23 -6.04
C GLU A 112 -3.42 -4.15 -5.37
N HIS A 113 -4.35 -4.68 -6.18
CA HIS A 113 -5.43 -5.56 -5.74
C HIS A 113 -4.92 -6.73 -4.87
N ASN A 114 -3.88 -7.41 -5.35
CA ASN A 114 -3.34 -8.59 -4.66
C ASN A 114 -2.71 -8.26 -3.30
N HIS A 115 -2.09 -7.08 -3.14
CA HIS A 115 -1.55 -6.62 -1.87
C HIS A 115 -2.66 -6.40 -0.85
N VAL A 116 -3.67 -5.65 -1.24
CA VAL A 116 -4.84 -5.35 -0.39
C VAL A 116 -5.57 -6.63 0.00
N LEU A 117 -5.84 -7.50 -0.97
CA LEU A 117 -6.52 -8.78 -0.74
C LEU A 117 -5.73 -9.68 0.23
N ALA A 118 -4.41 -9.76 0.08
CA ALA A 118 -3.56 -10.55 0.97
C ALA A 118 -3.62 -10.05 2.42
N ALA A 119 -3.55 -8.74 2.64
CA ALA A 119 -3.67 -8.15 3.96
C ALA A 119 -5.06 -8.38 4.58
N LEU A 120 -6.13 -8.17 3.81
CA LEU A 120 -7.50 -8.43 4.27
C LEU A 120 -7.72 -9.90 4.66
N ARG A 121 -7.22 -10.85 3.86
CA ARG A 121 -7.32 -12.29 4.14
C ARG A 121 -6.54 -12.68 5.39
N ARG A 122 -5.28 -12.26 5.48
CA ARG A 122 -4.44 -12.53 6.63
C ARG A 122 -5.05 -12.02 7.93
N CYS A 123 -5.72 -10.87 7.88
CA CYS A 123 -6.38 -10.26 9.02
C CYS A 123 -7.86 -10.71 9.20
N ASP A 124 -8.37 -11.70 8.44
CA ASP A 124 -9.77 -12.16 8.48
C ASP A 124 -10.78 -10.99 8.32
N MET A 125 -10.50 -10.09 7.39
CA MET A 125 -11.30 -8.89 7.11
C MET A 125 -11.92 -8.86 5.72
N GLU A 126 -11.55 -9.76 4.81
CA GLU A 126 -12.14 -9.90 3.47
C GLU A 126 -13.67 -10.03 3.53
N LYS A 127 -14.18 -10.72 4.53
CA LYS A 127 -15.61 -10.97 4.77
C LYS A 127 -16.50 -9.73 4.93
N TYR A 128 -15.92 -8.58 5.23
CA TYR A 128 -16.67 -7.32 5.37
C TYR A 128 -17.00 -6.67 4.03
N PHE A 129 -16.25 -6.98 2.97
CA PHE A 129 -16.28 -6.23 1.71
C PHE A 129 -16.88 -7.05 0.59
N ASP A 130 -17.79 -6.44 -0.15
CA ASP A 130 -18.39 -7.03 -1.36
C ASP A 130 -17.41 -6.99 -2.56
N GLY A 131 -16.37 -6.13 -2.50
CA GLY A 131 -15.35 -6.03 -3.54
C GLY A 131 -14.23 -5.06 -3.20
N ILE A 132 -13.19 -5.11 -4.03
CA ILE A 132 -12.04 -4.22 -4.02
C ILE A 132 -11.97 -3.58 -5.41
N LEU A 133 -11.93 -2.26 -5.46
CA LEU A 133 -11.73 -1.47 -6.69
C LEU A 133 -10.36 -0.81 -6.61
N THR A 134 -9.55 -0.98 -7.63
CA THR A 134 -8.24 -0.32 -7.73
C THR A 134 -8.23 0.69 -8.86
N CYS A 135 -7.43 1.75 -8.74
CA CYS A 135 -7.24 2.73 -9.80
C CYS A 135 -6.78 2.07 -11.12
N ALA A 136 -5.95 1.03 -11.04
CA ALA A 136 -5.48 0.29 -12.20
C ALA A 136 -6.61 -0.48 -12.93
N GLU A 137 -7.55 -1.08 -12.17
CA GLU A 137 -8.68 -1.84 -12.73
C GLU A 137 -9.76 -0.94 -13.33
N VAL A 138 -10.02 0.22 -12.73
CA VAL A 138 -11.02 1.16 -13.24
C VAL A 138 -10.46 2.12 -14.30
N GLY A 139 -9.13 2.21 -14.44
CA GLY A 139 -8.46 3.06 -15.41
C GLY A 139 -8.47 4.56 -15.09
N SER A 140 -8.84 4.93 -13.86
CA SER A 140 -8.92 6.32 -13.39
C SER A 140 -8.38 6.45 -11.98
N GLY A 141 -7.79 7.61 -11.66
CA GLY A 141 -7.41 7.99 -10.30
C GLY A 141 -8.64 8.39 -9.46
N LYS A 142 -8.47 8.50 -8.15
CA LYS A 142 -9.56 8.92 -7.24
C LYS A 142 -9.94 10.40 -7.38
N ASP A 143 -9.11 11.18 -8.02
CA ASP A 143 -9.25 12.60 -8.33
C ASP A 143 -9.92 12.85 -9.69
N GLU A 144 -10.19 11.81 -10.45
CA GLU A 144 -10.89 11.86 -11.73
C GLU A 144 -12.37 11.46 -11.56
N PRO A 145 -13.30 12.13 -12.26
CA PRO A 145 -14.72 11.85 -12.15
C PRO A 145 -15.13 10.50 -12.77
#